data_7f0f3e5f4450883e8a58e035560c7c06
#
_entry.id   7f0f3e5f4450883e8a58e035560c7c06
#
_cell.length_a   1.000
_cell.length_b   1.000
_cell.length_c   1.000
_cell.angle_alpha   90.00
_cell.angle_beta   90.00
_cell.angle_gamma   90.00
#
_symmetry.space_group_name_H-M   'P 1'
#
loop_
_entity.id
_entity.type
_entity.pdbx_description
1 polymer ?
#
loop_
_entity_poly.entity_id
_entity_poly.type
_entity_poly.pdbx_seq_one_letter_code
_entity_poly.pdbx_strand_id
1 'polypeptide(L)'
;YPQDFYLKPCEVDVELSEGDLIRIGNMKLETFETPGHCEGHLSFLLSGGERKYLFGGDMVFWGGRILLQNIHDCKINDYAESIFKIEKKDFDALLPGHLQISLSDGKSHVQKAGDAFRKLGVPQNLL
;
A
#
# COMPACT_ATOMS: atom_id res chain seq x y z
N TYR A 1 -20.34 7.83 11.13
CA TYR A 1 -21.42 7.31 10.28
C TYR A 1 -22.76 7.50 10.99
N PRO A 2 -23.92 7.67 10.24
CA PRO A 2 -25.24 7.65 10.83
C PRO A 2 -25.50 6.35 11.60
N GLN A 3 -26.31 6.40 12.66
CA GLN A 3 -26.57 5.22 13.51
C GLN A 3 -27.25 4.06 12.77
N ASP A 4 -27.88 4.37 11.64
CA ASP A 4 -28.58 3.42 10.76
C ASP A 4 -27.76 3.03 9.53
N PHE A 5 -26.47 3.41 9.48
CA PHE A 5 -25.60 3.03 8.39
C PHE A 5 -25.28 1.53 8.43
N TYR A 6 -25.65 0.84 7.39
CA TYR A 6 -25.45 -0.59 7.24
C TYR A 6 -24.71 -0.92 5.95
N LEU A 7 -23.56 -1.60 6.08
CA LEU A 7 -22.83 -2.14 4.94
C LEU A 7 -23.47 -3.48 4.55
N LYS A 8 -23.96 -3.56 3.32
CA LYS A 8 -24.44 -4.84 2.78
C LYS A 8 -23.24 -5.77 2.56
N PRO A 9 -23.19 -6.95 3.21
CA PRO A 9 -22.10 -7.89 2.98
C PRO A 9 -22.13 -8.42 1.54
N CYS A 10 -20.96 -8.73 1.01
CA CYS A 10 -20.80 -9.47 -0.25
C CYS A 10 -20.03 -10.78 0.04
N GLU A 11 -20.23 -11.76 -0.84
CA GLU A 11 -19.44 -12.98 -0.79
C GLU A 11 -18.00 -12.69 -1.21
N VAL A 12 -17.06 -13.39 -0.57
CA VAL A 12 -15.64 -13.36 -0.90
C VAL A 12 -15.31 -14.66 -1.63
N ASP A 13 -14.94 -14.58 -2.90
CA ASP A 13 -14.61 -15.76 -3.70
C ASP A 13 -13.22 -16.32 -3.35
N VAL A 14 -12.27 -15.44 -3.06
CA VAL A 14 -10.88 -15.80 -2.75
C VAL A 14 -10.35 -14.90 -1.64
N GLU A 15 -9.85 -15.50 -0.58
CA GLU A 15 -9.07 -14.81 0.44
C GLU A 15 -7.60 -14.77 0.03
N LEU A 16 -6.93 -13.63 0.23
CA LEU A 16 -5.53 -13.42 -0.15
C LEU A 16 -4.67 -13.14 1.08
N SER A 17 -3.49 -13.71 1.09
CA SER A 17 -2.47 -13.55 2.14
C SER A 17 -1.12 -13.14 1.56
N GLU A 18 -0.16 -12.81 2.43
CA GLU A 18 1.21 -12.47 2.05
C GLU A 18 1.82 -13.51 1.09
N GLY A 19 2.30 -13.05 -0.06
CA GLY A 19 2.98 -13.87 -1.05
C GLY A 19 2.08 -14.61 -2.03
N ASP A 20 0.76 -14.50 -1.90
CA ASP A 20 -0.15 -15.10 -2.87
C ASP A 20 0.02 -14.50 -4.26
N LEU A 21 -0.08 -15.36 -5.28
CA LEU A 21 0.13 -15.00 -6.67
C LEU A 21 -1.13 -15.23 -7.50
N ILE A 22 -1.65 -14.16 -8.08
CA ILE A 22 -2.74 -14.21 -9.06
C ILE A 22 -2.15 -14.09 -10.46
N ARG A 23 -2.49 -15.01 -11.36
CA ARG A 23 -2.10 -14.94 -12.78
C ARG A 23 -3.14 -14.15 -13.57
N ILE A 24 -2.67 -13.16 -14.34
CA ILE A 24 -3.50 -12.34 -15.23
C ILE A 24 -2.88 -12.41 -16.63
N GLY A 25 -3.28 -13.40 -17.41
CA GLY A 25 -2.62 -13.71 -18.69
C GLY A 25 -1.15 -14.06 -18.49
N ASN A 26 -0.23 -13.30 -19.10
CA ASN A 26 1.22 -13.46 -18.95
C ASN A 26 1.80 -12.72 -17.73
N MET A 27 0.98 -11.94 -17.02
CA MET A 27 1.41 -11.17 -15.86
C MET A 27 1.12 -11.90 -14.55
N LYS A 28 1.80 -11.46 -13.49
CA LYS A 28 1.63 -11.95 -12.13
C LYS A 28 1.33 -10.78 -11.22
N LEU A 29 0.33 -10.93 -10.39
CA LEU A 29 -0.01 -10.02 -9.31
C LEU A 29 0.38 -10.70 -7.99
N GLU A 30 1.43 -10.19 -7.33
CA GLU A 30 1.91 -10.66 -6.03
C GLU A 30 1.26 -9.84 -4.93
N THR A 31 0.73 -10.52 -3.90
CA THR A 31 0.05 -9.92 -2.76
C THR A 31 1.02 -9.64 -1.62
N PHE A 32 0.89 -8.49 -1.00
CA PHE A 32 1.62 -8.10 0.22
C PHE A 32 0.64 -7.61 1.28
N GLU A 33 0.73 -8.17 2.47
CA GLU A 33 0.08 -7.59 3.63
C GLU A 33 0.84 -6.33 4.04
N THR A 34 0.18 -5.19 3.99
CA THR A 34 0.77 -3.88 4.29
C THR A 34 -0.06 -3.12 5.32
N PRO A 35 -0.21 -3.67 6.54
CA PRO A 35 -0.93 -2.99 7.60
C PRO A 35 -0.27 -1.66 7.98
N GLY A 36 -1.03 -0.79 8.64
CA GLY A 36 -0.58 0.53 9.09
C GLY A 36 -1.67 1.56 8.92
N HIS A 37 -2.20 1.72 7.70
CA HIS A 37 -3.41 2.52 7.47
C HIS A 37 -4.62 1.90 8.15
N CYS A 38 -4.78 0.58 8.00
CA CYS A 38 -5.74 -0.25 8.72
C CYS A 38 -5.23 -1.70 8.80
N GLU A 39 -5.82 -2.50 9.68
CA GLU A 39 -5.62 -3.95 9.70
C GLU A 39 -6.17 -4.57 8.42
N GLY A 40 -5.52 -5.63 7.91
CA GLY A 40 -5.92 -6.31 6.67
C GLY A 40 -5.66 -5.52 5.38
N HIS A 41 -4.94 -4.39 5.44
CA HIS A 41 -4.56 -3.65 4.23
C HIS A 41 -3.62 -4.48 3.34
N LEU A 42 -3.92 -4.55 2.05
CA LEU A 42 -3.12 -5.26 1.05
C LEU A 42 -2.58 -4.28 -0.01
N SER A 43 -1.37 -4.55 -0.45
CA SER A 43 -0.77 -3.96 -1.65
C SER A 43 -0.47 -5.06 -2.67
N PHE A 44 -0.41 -4.70 -3.94
CA PHE A 44 -0.19 -5.67 -5.01
C PHE A 44 0.90 -5.21 -5.96
N LEU A 45 1.79 -6.12 -6.34
CA LEU A 45 2.82 -5.88 -7.34
C LEU A 45 2.51 -6.63 -8.63
N LEU A 46 2.16 -5.91 -9.68
CA LEU A 46 1.98 -6.45 -11.01
C LEU A 46 3.32 -6.49 -11.75
N SER A 47 3.70 -7.67 -12.25
CA SER A 47 4.93 -7.91 -13.00
C SER A 47 4.70 -8.85 -14.18
N GLY A 48 5.70 -8.99 -15.07
CA GLY A 48 5.63 -9.83 -16.26
C GLY A 48 5.36 -9.08 -17.57
N GLY A 49 5.14 -7.75 -17.50
CA GLY A 49 5.13 -6.84 -18.64
C GLY A 49 6.43 -6.03 -18.75
N GLU A 50 6.41 -4.99 -19.58
CA GLU A 50 7.56 -4.06 -19.74
C GLU A 50 7.87 -3.27 -18.48
N ARG A 51 6.88 -3.04 -17.65
CA ARG A 51 6.98 -2.31 -16.39
C ARG A 51 6.33 -3.07 -15.26
N LYS A 52 6.78 -2.77 -14.04
CA LYS A 52 6.20 -3.26 -12.80
C LYS A 52 5.41 -2.16 -12.12
N TYR A 53 4.22 -2.48 -11.64
CA TYR A 53 3.29 -1.53 -11.03
C TYR A 53 2.98 -1.95 -9.61
N LEU A 54 3.23 -1.07 -8.65
CA LEU A 54 2.78 -1.24 -7.27
C LEU A 54 1.42 -0.58 -7.10
N PHE A 55 0.38 -1.36 -6.85
CA PHE A 55 -0.91 -0.90 -6.33
C PHE A 55 -0.78 -0.78 -4.82
N GLY A 56 -0.49 0.43 -4.37
CA GLY A 56 -0.10 0.69 -2.99
C GLY A 56 -1.27 0.86 -2.01
N GLY A 57 -2.51 0.96 -2.53
CA GLY A 57 -3.65 1.34 -1.69
C GLY A 57 -3.34 2.63 -0.91
N ASP A 58 -3.64 2.63 0.38
CA ASP A 58 -3.43 3.77 1.26
C ASP A 58 -2.15 3.65 2.13
N MET A 59 -1.22 2.75 1.70
CA MET A 59 0.07 2.59 2.38
C MET A 59 0.98 3.81 2.19
N VAL A 60 1.09 4.33 0.96
CA VAL A 60 1.96 5.48 0.65
C VAL A 60 1.44 6.24 -0.56
N PHE A 61 1.60 7.56 -0.52
CA PHE A 61 1.17 8.49 -1.56
C PHE A 61 2.34 9.24 -2.18
N TRP A 62 2.03 10.02 -3.20
CA TRP A 62 3.00 10.91 -3.86
C TRP A 62 3.83 11.71 -2.83
N GLY A 63 5.13 11.76 -3.05
CA GLY A 63 6.06 12.48 -2.17
C GLY A 63 6.42 11.73 -0.89
N GLY A 64 6.01 10.46 -0.75
CA GLY A 64 6.28 9.66 0.44
C GLY A 64 5.37 10.01 1.62
N ARG A 65 4.20 10.58 1.35
CA ARG A 65 3.21 10.89 2.38
C ARG A 65 2.44 9.65 2.78
N ILE A 66 1.91 9.63 4.00
CA ILE A 66 1.06 8.56 4.53
C ILE A 66 -0.27 9.14 5.02
N LEU A 67 -1.24 8.28 5.30
CA LEU A 67 -2.53 8.68 5.83
C LEU A 67 -2.72 8.09 7.23
N LEU A 68 -2.29 8.83 8.24
CA LEU A 68 -2.52 8.48 9.64
C LEU A 68 -3.89 9.01 10.09
N GLN A 69 -4.67 8.12 10.66
CA GLN A 69 -5.99 8.40 11.20
C GLN A 69 -6.03 8.06 12.69
N ASN A 70 -6.84 8.77 13.45
CA ASN A 70 -7.05 8.47 14.87
C ASN A 70 -8.14 7.39 15.02
N ILE A 71 -7.83 6.18 14.54
CA ILE A 71 -8.68 4.98 14.64
C ILE A 71 -7.84 3.83 15.22
N HIS A 72 -8.51 2.85 15.82
CA HIS A 72 -7.86 1.79 16.62
C HIS A 72 -6.90 0.90 15.84
N ASP A 73 -7.13 0.71 14.55
CA ASP A 73 -6.38 -0.17 13.64
C ASP A 73 -5.36 0.58 12.76
N CYS A 74 -5.27 1.92 12.86
CA CYS A 74 -4.22 2.70 12.22
C CYS A 74 -2.99 2.76 13.14
N LYS A 75 -1.91 2.05 12.77
CA LYS A 75 -0.73 1.85 13.62
C LYS A 75 0.56 2.28 12.92
N ILE A 76 1.25 3.23 13.51
CA ILE A 76 2.48 3.81 12.94
C ILE A 76 3.63 2.79 12.82
N ASN A 77 3.75 1.85 13.75
CA ASN A 77 4.78 0.82 13.70
C ASN A 77 4.56 -0.13 12.53
N ASP A 78 3.30 -0.56 12.32
CA ASP A 78 2.92 -1.43 11.20
C ASP A 78 3.16 -0.71 9.86
N TYR A 79 2.91 0.61 9.81
CA TYR A 79 3.25 1.44 8.65
C TYR A 79 4.75 1.37 8.31
N ALA A 80 5.61 1.55 9.33
CA ALA A 80 7.06 1.52 9.13
C ALA A 80 7.53 0.16 8.59
N GLU A 81 7.05 -0.93 9.17
CA GLU A 81 7.37 -2.30 8.74
C GLU A 81 6.90 -2.57 7.30
N SER A 82 5.68 -2.17 6.97
CA SER A 82 5.11 -2.29 5.62
C SER A 82 5.91 -1.52 4.59
N ILE A 83 6.29 -0.27 4.89
CA ILE A 83 7.11 0.56 4.00
C ILE A 83 8.50 -0.06 3.81
N PHE A 84 9.17 -0.52 4.88
CA PHE A 84 10.46 -1.17 4.78
C PHE A 84 10.41 -2.52 4.02
N LYS A 85 9.30 -3.24 4.10
CA LYS A 85 9.05 -4.45 3.31
C LYS A 85 8.96 -4.11 1.83
N ILE A 86 8.12 -3.16 1.46
CA ILE A 86 7.86 -2.80 0.06
C ILE A 86 9.04 -2.07 -0.58
N GLU A 87 9.82 -1.30 0.18
CA GLU A 87 11.03 -0.64 -0.31
C GLU A 87 12.06 -1.62 -0.89
N LYS A 88 12.09 -2.86 -0.40
CA LYS A 88 12.98 -3.92 -0.89
C LYS A 88 12.53 -4.50 -2.23
N LYS A 89 11.30 -4.22 -2.65
CA LYS A 89 10.77 -4.69 -3.93
C LYS A 89 11.20 -3.76 -5.06
N ASP A 90 11.20 -4.31 -6.27
CA ASP A 90 11.56 -3.57 -7.48
C ASP A 90 10.31 -3.29 -8.31
N PHE A 91 10.02 -2.00 -8.55
CA PHE A 91 8.89 -1.53 -9.36
C PHE A 91 9.15 -0.12 -9.90
N ASP A 92 8.48 0.19 -11.01
CA ASP A 92 8.62 1.44 -11.75
C ASP A 92 7.55 2.46 -11.35
N ALA A 93 6.32 2.00 -11.21
CA ALA A 93 5.15 2.84 -11.01
C ALA A 93 4.52 2.62 -9.64
N LEU A 94 3.98 3.69 -9.06
CA LEU A 94 3.15 3.67 -7.84
C LEU A 94 1.74 4.13 -8.19
N LEU A 95 0.77 3.28 -7.88
CA LEU A 95 -0.67 3.51 -8.04
C LEU A 95 -1.31 3.48 -6.65
N PRO A 96 -1.38 4.62 -5.95
CA PRO A 96 -2.01 4.70 -4.63
C PRO A 96 -3.54 4.66 -4.74
N GLY A 97 -4.23 4.41 -3.62
CA GLY A 97 -5.69 4.39 -3.56
C GLY A 97 -6.33 5.74 -3.86
N HIS A 98 -5.64 6.82 -3.57
CA HIS A 98 -6.10 8.21 -3.75
C HIS A 98 -5.00 9.10 -4.31
N LEU A 99 -5.39 10.28 -4.81
CA LEU A 99 -4.53 11.36 -5.28
C LEU A 99 -3.73 11.00 -6.53
N GLN A 100 -2.47 11.43 -6.58
CA GLN A 100 -1.64 11.39 -7.77
C GLN A 100 -0.91 10.06 -7.93
N ILE A 101 -1.02 9.46 -9.11
CA ILE A 101 -0.23 8.30 -9.52
C ILE A 101 1.16 8.72 -9.99
N SER A 102 2.13 7.80 -9.90
CA SER A 102 3.47 7.94 -10.47
C SER A 102 3.74 6.80 -11.43
N LEU A 103 3.79 7.08 -12.72
CA LEU A 103 4.04 6.07 -13.76
C LEU A 103 5.54 5.79 -13.97
N SER A 104 6.40 6.64 -13.44
CA SER A 104 7.85 6.48 -13.42
C SER A 104 8.38 6.93 -12.07
N ASP A 105 9.47 6.32 -11.62
CA ASP A 105 10.08 6.65 -10.33
C ASP A 105 9.16 6.42 -9.10
N GLY A 106 8.19 5.50 -9.23
CA GLY A 106 7.24 5.17 -8.16
C GLY A 106 7.91 4.74 -6.87
N LYS A 107 9.03 4.01 -6.98
CA LYS A 107 9.80 3.53 -5.85
C LYS A 107 10.36 4.65 -4.98
N SER A 108 10.71 5.81 -5.56
CA SER A 108 11.26 6.95 -4.81
C SER A 108 10.30 7.47 -3.72
N HIS A 109 9.00 7.36 -3.95
CA HIS A 109 8.00 7.77 -2.96
C HIS A 109 8.01 6.86 -1.72
N VAL A 110 8.14 5.53 -1.92
CA VAL A 110 8.28 4.56 -0.83
C VAL A 110 9.59 4.77 -0.08
N GLN A 111 10.70 4.96 -0.81
CA GLN A 111 12.01 5.26 -0.22
C GLN A 111 11.98 6.51 0.64
N LYS A 112 11.33 7.57 0.16
CA LYS A 112 11.20 8.83 0.91
C LYS A 112 10.43 8.65 2.23
N ALA A 113 9.38 7.83 2.23
CA ALA A 113 8.67 7.48 3.47
C ALA A 113 9.57 6.65 4.40
N GLY A 114 10.29 5.66 3.85
CA GLY A 114 11.26 4.85 4.61
C GLY A 114 12.38 5.69 5.22
N ASP A 115 12.89 6.69 4.49
CA ASP A 115 13.91 7.62 5.01
C ASP A 115 13.40 8.46 6.19
N ALA A 116 12.13 8.87 6.16
CA ALA A 116 11.54 9.58 7.30
C ALA A 116 11.51 8.69 8.55
N PHE A 117 11.07 7.44 8.43
CA PHE A 117 11.05 6.50 9.54
C PHE A 117 12.46 6.16 10.05
N ARG A 118 13.45 5.96 9.17
CA ARG A 118 14.86 5.71 9.59
C ARG A 118 15.46 6.85 10.39
N LYS A 119 15.02 8.07 10.16
CA LYS A 119 15.43 9.26 10.93
C LYS A 119 14.63 9.44 12.23
N LEU A 120 13.89 8.42 12.66
CA LEU A 120 13.00 8.46 13.83
C LEU A 120 11.91 9.53 13.72
N GLY A 121 11.60 9.94 12.49
CA GLY A 121 10.49 10.81 12.18
C GLY A 121 9.27 10.05 11.71
N VAL A 122 8.21 10.79 11.41
CA VAL A 122 7.00 10.27 10.76
C VAL A 122 6.92 10.92 9.39
N PRO A 123 6.61 10.17 8.30
CA PRO A 123 6.34 10.78 7.00
C PRO A 123 5.23 11.82 7.10
N GLN A 124 5.23 12.79 6.18
CA GLN A 124 4.19 13.82 6.17
C GLN A 124 2.81 13.17 6.06
N ASN A 125 1.91 13.51 7.00
CA ASN A 125 0.53 13.08 6.95
C ASN A 125 -0.24 13.84 5.85
N LEU A 126 -1.23 13.18 5.26
CA LEU A 126 -2.13 13.80 4.28
C LEU A 126 -3.20 14.68 4.93
N LEU A 127 -3.57 14.39 6.18
CA LEU A 127 -4.55 15.15 6.97
C LEU A 127 -3.92 16.35 7.64
#